data_3949f2ae5429072aa752541c5a0f1efb
#
_entry.id   3949f2ae5429072aa752541c5a0f1efb
#
_cell.length_a   1.000
_cell.length_b   1.000
_cell.length_c   1.000
_cell.angle_alpha   90.00
_cell.angle_beta   90.00
_cell.angle_gamma   90.00
#
_symmetry.space_group_name_H-M   'P 1'
#
loop_
_entity.id
_entity.type
_entity.pdbx_description
1 polymer ?
#
loop_
_entity_poly.entity_id
_entity_poly.type
_entity_poly.pdbx_seq_one_letter_code
_entity_poly.pdbx_strand_id
1 'polypeptide(L)'
;MIKQEQFSKERRLSVVVATQQIGSVISGIGLHAQNLVEYLLGDGYQVCVIAPEDQRPPGKLPYPFISVPPPVAGNTQARWVSLSISFARELGRLQRQHSFDLVHFTDGREALFCRSNVPMVGNINDTYAATIKPLSFYHHYFDDWLLRWGYYRFVHACEPVALRRLQAVIANSHYTARVMAEAYHIPEQRLHVCHKSIATERYATTLALREQASPHPPRVLFVGGNMQRKGLPILIDAASRVLEGFPETEFWIVGKDKVEPYMRLLCRQAGVSERFRFLGWQSQDDLLKLYAQADIFVMPSLTEAFGVVFLEAMASGLPVIGTRVGGIPEIIEDGRNGMLVETGNMTELGEAIVLLLGNQNLRENLRQAGLATARRFDVNSMMQCTYQVYRAVLSSH
;
A
#
# COMPACT_ATOMS: atom_id res chain seq x y z
N MET A 1 17.92 16.48 18.97
CA MET A 1 17.55 17.90 19.13
C MET A 1 18.44 18.73 18.18
N ILE A 2 18.07 18.82 16.91
CA ILE A 2 18.68 19.74 15.95
C ILE A 2 17.66 20.85 15.77
N LYS A 3 18.12 22.05 16.02
CA LYS A 3 17.41 23.30 16.25
C LYS A 3 16.22 23.59 15.33
N GLN A 4 15.05 23.68 15.94
CA GLN A 4 13.81 24.31 15.46
C GLN A 4 13.92 25.85 15.29
N GLU A 5 15.10 26.43 15.26
CA GLU A 5 15.29 27.88 15.46
C GLU A 5 15.43 28.73 14.18
N GLN A 6 15.15 28.19 12.98
CA GLN A 6 15.29 29.01 11.75
C GLN A 6 14.00 29.25 10.94
N PHE A 7 12.82 28.86 11.46
CA PHE A 7 11.54 29.05 10.74
C PHE A 7 10.65 30.20 11.25
N SER A 8 11.18 31.14 11.99
CA SER A 8 10.41 32.21 12.64
C SER A 8 10.21 33.48 11.80
N LYS A 9 9.82 33.41 10.55
CA LYS A 9 9.17 34.51 9.79
C LYS A 9 8.80 34.15 8.34
N GLU A 10 8.85 32.88 7.91
CA GLU A 10 8.47 32.52 6.55
C GLU A 10 6.96 32.32 6.45
N ARG A 11 6.38 32.83 5.36
CA ARG A 11 4.96 32.61 4.98
C ARG A 11 4.64 31.11 5.07
N ARG A 12 3.61 30.74 5.82
CA ARG A 12 3.15 29.37 5.89
C ARG A 12 2.74 28.89 4.50
N LEU A 13 3.39 27.82 4.03
CA LEU A 13 3.09 27.24 2.72
C LEU A 13 1.67 26.66 2.72
N SER A 14 0.96 26.87 1.62
CA SER A 14 -0.40 26.39 1.40
C SER A 14 -0.41 25.26 0.38
N VAL A 15 -0.92 24.08 0.79
CA VAL A 15 -0.94 22.86 -0.02
C VAL A 15 -2.39 22.42 -0.28
N VAL A 16 -2.72 22.22 -1.55
CA VAL A 16 -3.96 21.56 -1.94
C VAL A 16 -3.70 20.07 -2.10
N VAL A 17 -4.36 19.24 -1.28
CA VAL A 17 -4.28 17.77 -1.36
C VAL A 17 -5.50 17.26 -2.12
N ALA A 18 -5.28 16.69 -3.31
CA ALA A 18 -6.32 16.03 -4.10
C ALA A 18 -6.23 14.53 -3.90
N THR A 19 -7.33 13.90 -3.48
CA THR A 19 -7.34 12.47 -3.12
C THR A 19 -8.67 11.81 -3.38
N GLN A 20 -8.64 10.56 -3.85
CA GLN A 20 -9.84 9.74 -4.01
C GLN A 20 -10.38 9.16 -2.71
N GLN A 21 -9.60 9.13 -1.65
CA GLN A 21 -9.96 8.55 -0.35
C GLN A 21 -9.26 9.27 0.80
N ILE A 22 -10.03 9.65 1.84
CA ILE A 22 -9.49 10.24 3.07
C ILE A 22 -10.38 9.97 4.29
N GLY A 23 -11.56 9.41 4.08
CA GLY A 23 -12.55 9.19 5.13
C GLY A 23 -12.49 7.81 5.78
N SER A 24 -13.66 7.28 6.08
CA SER A 24 -13.86 6.07 6.88
C SER A 24 -13.46 4.76 6.21
N VAL A 25 -13.18 4.75 4.92
CA VAL A 25 -12.78 3.53 4.20
C VAL A 25 -11.27 3.44 4.15
N ILE A 26 -10.74 2.50 4.89
CA ILE A 26 -9.30 2.32 5.04
C ILE A 26 -8.76 1.49 3.87
N SER A 27 -8.22 2.20 2.89
CA SER A 27 -7.29 1.63 1.91
C SER A 27 -5.89 2.18 2.17
N GLY A 28 -4.86 1.57 1.59
CA GLY A 28 -3.50 2.10 1.67
C GLY A 28 -3.36 3.54 1.15
N ILE A 29 -4.21 3.95 0.17
CA ILE A 29 -4.24 5.33 -0.35
C ILE A 29 -4.93 6.26 0.67
N GLY A 30 -6.05 5.83 1.25
CA GLY A 30 -6.79 6.62 2.24
C GLY A 30 -5.97 6.87 3.50
N LEU A 31 -5.30 5.85 4.02
CA LEU A 31 -4.40 5.99 5.17
C LEU A 31 -3.21 6.92 4.87
N HIS A 32 -2.63 6.80 3.67
CA HIS A 32 -1.58 7.71 3.23
C HIS A 32 -2.07 9.17 3.16
N ALA A 33 -3.27 9.42 2.63
CA ALA A 33 -3.86 10.74 2.56
C ALA A 33 -4.12 11.34 3.94
N GLN A 34 -4.63 10.55 4.88
CA GLN A 34 -4.82 10.97 6.28
C GLN A 34 -3.51 11.36 6.93
N ASN A 35 -2.51 10.49 6.89
CA ASN A 35 -1.19 10.76 7.45
C ASN A 35 -0.57 12.03 6.82
N LEU A 36 -0.63 12.17 5.49
CA LEU A 36 -0.13 13.35 4.79
C LEU A 36 -0.77 14.64 5.31
N VAL A 37 -2.10 14.68 5.41
CA VAL A 37 -2.84 15.87 5.86
C VAL A 37 -2.56 16.17 7.34
N GLU A 38 -2.56 15.16 8.20
CA GLU A 38 -2.30 15.31 9.64
C GLU A 38 -0.89 15.88 9.89
N TYR A 39 0.12 15.35 9.22
CA TYR A 39 1.50 15.81 9.38
C TYR A 39 1.72 17.21 8.78
N LEU A 40 1.14 17.50 7.60
CA LEU A 40 1.21 18.86 7.04
C LEU A 40 0.61 19.90 8.01
N LEU A 41 -0.55 19.59 8.62
CA LEU A 41 -1.17 20.47 9.61
C LEU A 41 -0.31 20.62 10.87
N GLY A 42 0.22 19.50 11.37
CA GLY A 42 1.09 19.47 12.54
C GLY A 42 2.37 20.31 12.36
N ASP A 43 2.91 20.32 11.15
CA ASP A 43 4.10 21.11 10.78
C ASP A 43 3.77 22.55 10.33
N GLY A 44 2.51 22.97 10.48
CA GLY A 44 2.07 24.37 10.30
C GLY A 44 1.74 24.76 8.87
N TYR A 45 1.64 23.82 7.93
CA TYR A 45 1.14 24.11 6.59
C TYR A 45 -0.35 24.49 6.61
N GLN A 46 -0.75 25.34 5.68
CA GLN A 46 -2.17 25.53 5.37
C GLN A 46 -2.59 24.44 4.40
N VAL A 47 -3.57 23.63 4.77
CA VAL A 47 -4.03 22.51 3.95
C VAL A 47 -5.45 22.74 3.48
N CYS A 48 -5.71 22.49 2.20
CA CYS A 48 -7.05 22.38 1.63
C CYS A 48 -7.18 20.99 0.99
N VAL A 49 -8.25 20.26 1.27
CA VAL A 49 -8.47 18.91 0.71
C VAL A 49 -9.56 18.95 -0.33
N ILE A 50 -9.30 18.36 -1.51
CA ILE A 50 -10.31 18.08 -2.54
C ILE A 50 -10.52 16.58 -2.59
N ALA A 51 -11.72 16.11 -2.30
CA ALA A 51 -12.06 14.69 -2.32
C ALA A 51 -13.54 14.45 -2.62
N PRO A 52 -13.96 13.22 -2.99
CA PRO A 52 -15.36 12.87 -3.15
C PRO A 52 -16.17 13.13 -1.87
N GLU A 53 -17.44 13.54 -2.03
CA GLU A 53 -18.32 13.86 -0.89
C GLU A 53 -18.51 12.67 0.05
N ASP A 54 -18.62 11.46 -0.48
CA ASP A 54 -18.74 10.22 0.28
C ASP A 54 -17.47 9.89 1.10
N GLN A 55 -16.38 10.62 0.88
CA GLN A 55 -15.11 10.49 1.60
C GLN A 55 -14.90 11.59 2.65
N ARG A 56 -15.88 12.45 2.88
CA ARG A 56 -15.78 13.51 3.88
C ARG A 56 -15.69 12.91 5.28
N PRO A 57 -14.62 13.18 6.03
CA PRO A 57 -14.54 12.74 7.42
C PRO A 57 -15.66 13.37 8.27
N PRO A 58 -16.19 12.65 9.27
CA PRO A 58 -17.25 13.18 10.12
C PRO A 58 -16.74 14.32 11.01
N GLY A 59 -17.66 15.24 11.39
CA GLY A 59 -17.37 16.31 12.32
C GLY A 59 -16.78 17.58 11.69
N LYS A 60 -16.26 18.47 12.56
CA LYS A 60 -15.63 19.73 12.15
C LYS A 60 -14.16 19.46 11.77
N LEU A 61 -13.80 19.75 10.54
CA LEU A 61 -12.44 19.56 10.04
C LEU A 61 -11.56 20.79 10.36
N PRO A 62 -10.28 20.59 10.67
CA PRO A 62 -9.31 21.67 10.89
C PRO A 62 -8.80 22.30 9.57
N TYR A 63 -9.33 21.91 8.44
CA TYR A 63 -8.97 22.38 7.10
C TYR A 63 -10.20 22.53 6.21
N PRO A 64 -10.17 23.43 5.20
CA PRO A 64 -11.17 23.46 4.15
C PRO A 64 -11.28 22.15 3.39
N PHE A 65 -12.49 21.62 3.23
CA PHE A 65 -12.79 20.44 2.47
C PHE A 65 -13.70 20.77 1.31
N ILE A 66 -13.22 20.54 0.10
CA ILE A 66 -13.96 20.79 -1.14
C ILE A 66 -14.46 19.45 -1.66
N SER A 67 -15.78 19.30 -1.60
CA SER A 67 -16.46 18.11 -2.09
C SER A 67 -16.54 18.10 -3.61
N VAL A 68 -16.19 16.96 -4.20
CA VAL A 68 -16.49 16.67 -5.60
C VAL A 68 -17.50 15.52 -5.70
N PRO A 69 -18.26 15.42 -6.80
CA PRO A 69 -19.18 14.32 -6.98
C PRO A 69 -18.43 12.98 -6.84
N PRO A 70 -19.03 11.99 -6.15
CA PRO A 70 -18.46 10.65 -6.11
C PRO A 70 -18.34 10.10 -7.52
N PRO A 71 -17.30 9.30 -7.82
CA PRO A 71 -17.14 8.71 -9.14
C PRO A 71 -18.34 7.82 -9.46
N VAL A 72 -18.78 7.85 -10.72
CA VAL A 72 -19.98 7.12 -11.18
C VAL A 72 -19.90 5.66 -10.76
N ALA A 73 -20.91 5.20 -10.02
CA ALA A 73 -21.03 3.82 -9.56
C ALA A 73 -21.13 2.86 -10.75
N GLY A 74 -20.34 1.78 -10.74
CA GLY A 74 -20.43 0.69 -11.71
C GLY A 74 -19.10 0.19 -12.24
N ASN A 75 -18.10 1.04 -12.40
CA ASN A 75 -16.76 0.59 -12.81
C ASN A 75 -15.69 1.21 -11.90
N THR A 76 -15.31 0.47 -10.86
CA THR A 76 -14.26 0.87 -9.91
C THR A 76 -12.94 1.20 -10.60
N GLN A 77 -12.72 0.66 -11.77
CA GLN A 77 -11.48 0.81 -12.53
C GLN A 77 -11.35 2.16 -13.24
N ALA A 78 -12.46 2.81 -13.64
CA ALA A 78 -12.44 4.11 -14.31
C ALA A 78 -12.66 5.31 -13.36
N ARG A 79 -12.76 5.07 -12.05
CA ARG A 79 -13.03 6.12 -11.04
C ARG A 79 -12.08 7.30 -11.12
N TRP A 80 -10.78 7.05 -11.28
CA TRP A 80 -9.75 8.09 -11.33
C TRP A 80 -9.91 9.04 -12.53
N VAL A 81 -10.48 8.60 -13.67
CA VAL A 81 -10.71 9.45 -14.84
C VAL A 81 -11.78 10.52 -14.54
N SER A 82 -12.93 10.09 -13.97
CA SER A 82 -13.99 11.02 -13.58
C SER A 82 -13.54 11.96 -12.47
N LEU A 83 -12.75 11.46 -11.51
CA LEU A 83 -12.16 12.29 -10.46
C LEU A 83 -11.19 13.32 -11.02
N SER A 84 -10.33 12.95 -11.98
CA SER A 84 -9.43 13.90 -12.62
C SER A 84 -10.16 15.06 -13.29
N ILE A 85 -11.32 14.82 -13.91
CA ILE A 85 -12.16 15.89 -14.48
C ILE A 85 -12.71 16.79 -13.36
N SER A 86 -13.21 16.19 -12.28
CA SER A 86 -13.76 16.92 -11.14
C SER A 86 -12.67 17.74 -10.43
N PHE A 87 -11.49 17.16 -10.21
CA PHE A 87 -10.34 17.85 -9.63
C PHE A 87 -9.86 19.01 -10.52
N ALA A 88 -9.81 18.82 -11.85
CA ALA A 88 -9.43 19.88 -12.79
C ALA A 88 -10.36 21.08 -12.71
N ARG A 89 -11.68 20.84 -12.58
CA ARG A 89 -12.69 21.90 -12.44
C ARG A 89 -12.49 22.69 -11.13
N GLU A 90 -12.37 21.98 -10.01
CA GLU A 90 -12.24 22.63 -8.70
C GLU A 90 -10.88 23.31 -8.51
N LEU A 91 -9.78 22.74 -9.00
CA LEU A 91 -8.48 23.41 -9.02
C LEU A 91 -8.54 24.70 -9.83
N GLY A 92 -9.15 24.67 -11.04
CA GLY A 92 -9.32 25.87 -11.85
C GLY A 92 -10.19 26.93 -11.17
N ARG A 93 -11.17 26.55 -10.33
CA ARG A 93 -11.96 27.48 -9.52
C ARG A 93 -11.13 28.08 -8.38
N LEU A 94 -10.43 27.20 -7.63
CA LEU A 94 -9.58 27.61 -6.52
C LEU A 94 -8.51 28.62 -6.94
N GLN A 95 -7.81 28.37 -8.06
CA GLN A 95 -6.77 29.27 -8.57
C GLN A 95 -7.26 30.68 -8.91
N ARG A 96 -8.55 30.84 -9.21
CA ARG A 96 -9.17 32.16 -9.46
C ARG A 96 -9.57 32.89 -8.17
N GLN A 97 -9.73 32.17 -7.07
CA GLN A 97 -10.28 32.70 -5.82
C GLN A 97 -9.24 32.80 -4.70
N HIS A 98 -8.25 31.91 -4.71
CA HIS A 98 -7.25 31.77 -3.65
C HIS A 98 -5.87 31.52 -4.24
N SER A 99 -4.83 31.97 -3.53
CA SER A 99 -3.44 31.59 -3.79
C SER A 99 -3.07 30.39 -2.93
N PHE A 100 -2.41 29.42 -3.52
CA PHE A 100 -1.74 28.32 -2.84
C PHE A 100 -0.39 28.03 -3.52
N ASP A 101 0.49 27.31 -2.84
CA ASP A 101 1.88 27.19 -3.28
C ASP A 101 2.13 25.86 -4.02
N LEU A 102 1.31 24.81 -3.76
CA LEU A 102 1.53 23.48 -4.31
C LEU A 102 0.23 22.66 -4.35
N VAL A 103 0.13 21.76 -5.33
CA VAL A 103 -0.89 20.71 -5.39
C VAL A 103 -0.25 19.35 -5.23
N HIS A 104 -0.77 18.53 -4.31
CA HIS A 104 -0.35 17.14 -4.10
C HIS A 104 -1.48 16.17 -4.43
N PHE A 105 -1.28 15.30 -5.42
CA PHE A 105 -2.17 14.20 -5.75
C PHE A 105 -1.73 12.93 -5.03
N THR A 106 -2.60 12.32 -4.23
CA THR A 106 -2.27 11.03 -3.58
C THR A 106 -2.24 9.85 -4.54
N ASP A 107 -2.74 10.06 -5.77
CA ASP A 107 -2.55 9.21 -6.95
C ASP A 107 -2.26 10.10 -8.16
N GLY A 108 -1.06 10.02 -8.71
CA GLY A 108 -0.61 10.87 -9.82
C GLY A 108 -1.45 10.76 -11.10
N ARG A 109 -2.19 9.65 -11.28
CA ARG A 109 -3.14 9.46 -12.40
C ARG A 109 -4.26 10.49 -12.39
N GLU A 110 -4.63 10.98 -11.22
CA GLU A 110 -5.69 11.96 -11.03
C GLU A 110 -5.35 13.35 -11.59
N ALA A 111 -4.08 13.59 -11.92
CA ALA A 111 -3.64 14.83 -12.59
C ALA A 111 -3.95 14.87 -14.11
N LEU A 112 -4.52 13.80 -14.70
CA LEU A 112 -4.67 13.64 -16.17
C LEU A 112 -5.25 14.89 -16.88
N PHE A 113 -6.29 15.50 -16.33
CA PHE A 113 -6.92 16.70 -16.90
C PHE A 113 -6.59 17.99 -16.13
N CYS A 114 -5.82 17.88 -15.04
CA CYS A 114 -5.49 19.02 -14.20
C CYS A 114 -4.43 19.91 -14.88
N ARG A 115 -4.57 21.22 -14.67
CA ARG A 115 -3.56 22.22 -15.01
C ARG A 115 -3.44 23.16 -13.81
N SER A 116 -2.25 23.60 -13.52
CA SER A 116 -1.99 24.49 -12.40
C SER A 116 -0.91 25.50 -12.77
N ASN A 117 -1.02 26.71 -12.21
CA ASN A 117 0.00 27.75 -12.25
C ASN A 117 1.00 27.64 -11.09
N VAL A 118 0.83 26.63 -10.23
CA VAL A 118 1.78 26.25 -9.17
C VAL A 118 2.23 24.82 -9.37
N PRO A 119 3.35 24.42 -8.78
CA PRO A 119 3.83 23.04 -8.91
C PRO A 119 2.80 21.98 -8.50
N MET A 120 2.74 20.91 -9.28
CA MET A 120 1.95 19.72 -8.98
C MET A 120 2.89 18.55 -8.70
N VAL A 121 2.69 17.86 -7.59
CA VAL A 121 3.35 16.59 -7.27
C VAL A 121 2.33 15.48 -7.14
N GLY A 122 2.73 14.23 -7.35
CA GLY A 122 1.79 13.11 -7.22
C GLY A 122 2.48 11.80 -6.90
N ASN A 123 1.80 10.97 -6.12
CA ASN A 123 2.28 9.64 -5.75
C ASN A 123 1.95 8.60 -6.83
N ILE A 124 2.83 7.61 -6.98
CA ILE A 124 2.54 6.36 -7.68
C ILE A 124 2.39 5.25 -6.65
N ASN A 125 1.25 4.56 -6.70
CA ASN A 125 0.86 3.56 -5.72
C ASN A 125 1.02 2.12 -6.22
N ASP A 126 1.05 1.91 -7.54
CA ASP A 126 1.21 0.61 -8.18
C ASP A 126 1.94 0.71 -9.53
N THR A 127 2.34 -0.43 -10.07
CA THR A 127 3.06 -0.54 -11.35
C THR A 127 2.32 -1.41 -12.37
N TYR A 128 1.06 -1.77 -12.09
CA TYR A 128 0.35 -2.80 -12.85
C TYR A 128 0.15 -2.44 -14.32
N ALA A 129 -0.12 -1.17 -14.59
CA ALA A 129 -0.29 -0.68 -15.95
C ALA A 129 1.04 -0.51 -16.68
N ALA A 130 2.10 -0.14 -15.97
CA ALA A 130 3.44 0.01 -16.54
C ALA A 130 4.09 -1.35 -16.85
N THR A 131 3.75 -2.40 -16.07
CA THR A 131 4.29 -3.76 -16.21
C THR A 131 3.24 -4.74 -16.75
N ILE A 132 2.56 -4.38 -17.84
CA ILE A 132 1.54 -5.24 -18.45
C ILE A 132 2.13 -6.60 -18.81
N LYS A 133 1.57 -7.65 -18.22
CA LYS A 133 1.93 -9.03 -18.51
C LYS A 133 1.28 -9.51 -19.82
N PRO A 134 1.80 -10.56 -20.46
CA PRO A 134 1.13 -11.22 -21.59
C PRO A 134 -0.31 -11.62 -21.25
N LEU A 135 -1.16 -11.68 -22.26
CA LEU A 135 -2.58 -12.04 -22.07
C LEU A 135 -2.77 -13.39 -21.37
N SER A 136 -1.90 -14.36 -21.68
CA SER A 136 -1.85 -15.68 -21.06
C SER A 136 -1.68 -15.61 -19.52
N PHE A 137 -0.91 -14.66 -19.01
CA PHE A 137 -0.77 -14.44 -17.57
C PHE A 137 -2.11 -14.08 -16.93
N TYR A 138 -2.85 -13.13 -17.53
CA TYR A 138 -4.15 -12.73 -17.01
C TYR A 138 -5.18 -13.86 -17.08
N HIS A 139 -5.19 -14.58 -18.19
CA HIS A 139 -6.05 -15.76 -18.38
C HIS A 139 -5.78 -16.84 -17.34
N HIS A 140 -4.53 -17.07 -16.97
CA HIS A 140 -4.16 -18.10 -15.99
C HIS A 140 -4.52 -17.70 -14.54
N TYR A 141 -4.38 -16.41 -14.20
CA TYR A 141 -4.50 -15.98 -12.81
C TYR A 141 -5.77 -15.20 -12.46
N PHE A 142 -6.63 -14.84 -13.44
CA PHE A 142 -7.79 -13.98 -13.20
C PHE A 142 -9.02 -14.37 -13.99
N ASP A 143 -10.18 -14.48 -13.31
CA ASP A 143 -11.45 -14.80 -13.95
C ASP A 143 -11.92 -13.70 -14.91
N ASP A 144 -11.64 -12.42 -14.58
CA ASP A 144 -11.98 -11.23 -15.37
C ASP A 144 -10.83 -10.79 -16.29
N TRP A 145 -10.03 -11.75 -16.77
CA TRP A 145 -8.75 -11.53 -17.44
C TRP A 145 -8.80 -10.55 -18.62
N LEU A 146 -9.82 -10.64 -19.47
CA LEU A 146 -9.95 -9.78 -20.65
C LEU A 146 -10.25 -8.32 -20.27
N LEU A 147 -11.18 -8.11 -19.34
CA LEU A 147 -11.53 -6.79 -18.83
C LEU A 147 -10.35 -6.16 -18.09
N ARG A 148 -9.65 -6.94 -17.30
CA ARG A 148 -8.47 -6.51 -16.55
C ARG A 148 -7.31 -6.15 -17.47
N TRP A 149 -7.02 -6.97 -18.47
CA TRP A 149 -6.00 -6.69 -19.45
C TRP A 149 -6.33 -5.43 -20.27
N GLY A 150 -7.57 -5.30 -20.76
CA GLY A 150 -8.03 -4.11 -21.46
C GLY A 150 -7.93 -2.85 -20.61
N TYR A 151 -8.31 -2.93 -19.33
CA TYR A 151 -8.17 -1.83 -18.39
C TYR A 151 -6.70 -1.40 -18.19
N TYR A 152 -5.79 -2.34 -17.97
CA TYR A 152 -4.38 -1.99 -17.81
C TYR A 152 -3.78 -1.39 -19.09
N ARG A 153 -4.20 -1.85 -20.25
CA ARG A 153 -3.80 -1.23 -21.52
C ARG A 153 -4.30 0.23 -21.62
N PHE A 154 -5.52 0.48 -21.23
CA PHE A 154 -6.07 1.83 -21.17
C PHE A 154 -5.30 2.71 -20.18
N VAL A 155 -5.06 2.23 -18.98
CA VAL A 155 -4.28 2.96 -17.95
C VAL A 155 -2.85 3.21 -18.46
N HIS A 156 -2.22 2.23 -19.06
CA HIS A 156 -0.87 2.35 -19.64
C HIS A 156 -0.78 3.50 -20.68
N ALA A 157 -1.83 3.72 -21.44
CA ALA A 157 -1.86 4.81 -22.40
C ALA A 157 -2.07 6.20 -21.75
N CYS A 158 -2.85 6.27 -20.66
CA CYS A 158 -3.24 7.52 -20.01
C CYS A 158 -2.28 7.95 -18.90
N GLU A 159 -1.73 7.01 -18.16
CA GLU A 159 -0.90 7.28 -16.97
C GLU A 159 0.33 8.14 -17.29
N PRO A 160 1.14 7.87 -18.34
CA PRO A 160 2.29 8.73 -18.67
C PRO A 160 1.88 10.17 -19.02
N VAL A 161 0.68 10.36 -19.58
CA VAL A 161 0.16 11.71 -19.88
C VAL A 161 -0.13 12.46 -18.59
N ALA A 162 -0.72 11.78 -17.59
CA ALA A 162 -0.96 12.37 -16.28
C ALA A 162 0.36 12.71 -15.57
N LEU A 163 1.30 11.76 -15.52
CA LEU A 163 2.57 11.93 -14.82
C LEU A 163 3.46 13.02 -15.44
N ARG A 164 3.39 13.23 -16.75
CA ARG A 164 4.13 14.32 -17.41
C ARG A 164 3.63 15.73 -17.03
N ARG A 165 2.43 15.85 -16.45
CA ARG A 165 1.92 17.13 -15.92
C ARG A 165 2.50 17.50 -14.57
N LEU A 166 2.98 16.51 -13.81
CA LEU A 166 3.56 16.71 -12.49
C LEU A 166 5.00 17.22 -12.59
N GLN A 167 5.39 18.17 -11.77
CA GLN A 167 6.79 18.61 -11.63
C GLN A 167 7.63 17.54 -10.95
N ALA A 168 7.05 16.82 -9.98
CA ALA A 168 7.70 15.67 -9.35
C ALA A 168 6.72 14.51 -9.18
N VAL A 169 7.22 13.31 -9.35
CA VAL A 169 6.52 12.03 -9.16
C VAL A 169 7.14 11.32 -7.97
N ILE A 170 6.35 11.05 -6.95
CA ILE A 170 6.78 10.34 -5.75
C ILE A 170 6.46 8.85 -5.92
N ALA A 171 7.51 8.06 -6.07
CA ALA A 171 7.41 6.61 -6.14
C ALA A 171 7.50 5.99 -4.73
N ASN A 172 6.72 4.95 -4.48
CA ASN A 172 6.68 4.26 -3.19
C ASN A 172 7.83 3.26 -2.98
N SER A 173 8.66 3.04 -4.00
CA SER A 173 9.82 2.13 -3.97
C SER A 173 10.80 2.47 -5.11
N HIS A 174 12.05 2.05 -5.00
CA HIS A 174 13.02 2.11 -6.10
C HIS A 174 12.57 1.28 -7.29
N TYR A 175 11.93 0.13 -7.03
CA TYR A 175 11.32 -0.68 -8.09
C TYR A 175 10.28 0.14 -8.87
N THR A 176 9.36 0.82 -8.18
CA THR A 176 8.34 1.64 -8.84
C THR A 176 8.97 2.79 -9.63
N ALA A 177 9.96 3.49 -9.08
CA ALA A 177 10.66 4.57 -9.79
C ALA A 177 11.31 4.07 -11.08
N ARG A 178 12.04 2.95 -11.02
CA ARG A 178 12.67 2.33 -12.19
C ARG A 178 11.64 1.94 -13.24
N VAL A 179 10.55 1.29 -12.87
CA VAL A 179 9.48 0.90 -13.80
C VAL A 179 8.86 2.14 -14.47
N MET A 180 8.65 3.25 -13.74
CA MET A 180 8.12 4.50 -14.32
C MET A 180 9.12 5.13 -15.30
N ALA A 181 10.42 5.11 -14.99
CA ALA A 181 11.45 5.59 -15.90
C ALA A 181 11.51 4.76 -17.19
N GLU A 182 11.54 3.44 -17.07
CA GLU A 182 11.66 2.51 -18.20
C GLU A 182 10.40 2.46 -19.08
N ALA A 183 9.23 2.25 -18.47
CA ALA A 183 7.99 2.02 -19.23
C ALA A 183 7.36 3.31 -19.77
N TYR A 184 7.50 4.43 -19.05
CA TYR A 184 6.84 5.69 -19.38
C TYR A 184 7.81 6.81 -19.77
N HIS A 185 9.11 6.54 -19.74
CA HIS A 185 10.18 7.50 -20.05
C HIS A 185 10.04 8.78 -19.19
N ILE A 186 9.71 8.62 -17.90
CA ILE A 186 9.70 9.74 -16.95
C ILE A 186 11.16 10.04 -16.60
N PRO A 187 11.62 11.30 -16.75
CA PRO A 187 12.99 11.66 -16.39
C PRO A 187 13.31 11.37 -14.93
N GLU A 188 14.46 10.76 -14.67
CA GLU A 188 14.87 10.38 -13.30
C GLU A 188 14.88 11.55 -12.33
N GLN A 189 15.24 12.77 -12.82
CA GLN A 189 15.25 13.99 -12.01
C GLN A 189 13.87 14.37 -11.46
N ARG A 190 12.79 13.83 -12.06
CA ARG A 190 11.41 14.04 -11.63
C ARG A 190 10.87 12.90 -10.77
N LEU A 191 11.63 11.82 -10.63
CA LEU A 191 11.27 10.65 -9.83
C LEU A 191 11.96 10.72 -8.46
N HIS A 192 11.16 10.73 -7.41
CA HIS A 192 11.62 10.75 -6.03
C HIS A 192 11.11 9.52 -5.32
N VAL A 193 11.98 8.78 -4.63
CA VAL A 193 11.57 7.60 -3.87
C VAL A 193 11.29 8.01 -2.44
N CYS A 194 10.00 8.04 -2.07
CA CYS A 194 9.56 8.16 -0.70
C CYS A 194 8.77 6.89 -0.35
N HIS A 195 9.41 5.99 0.37
CA HIS A 195 8.79 4.73 0.77
C HIS A 195 7.49 4.99 1.54
N LYS A 196 6.50 4.13 1.33
CA LYS A 196 5.31 4.14 2.19
C LYS A 196 5.69 3.74 3.60
N SER A 197 4.90 4.22 4.54
CA SER A 197 5.18 4.12 5.96
C SER A 197 3.98 3.59 6.74
N ILE A 198 4.24 3.23 7.98
CA ILE A 198 3.24 2.87 8.96
C ILE A 198 3.40 3.72 10.23
N ALA A 199 2.31 3.95 10.93
CA ALA A 199 2.32 4.53 12.28
C ALA A 199 2.67 3.42 13.28
N THR A 200 3.97 3.24 13.58
CA THR A 200 4.48 2.12 14.38
C THR A 200 3.90 2.08 15.79
N GLU A 201 3.51 3.23 16.34
CA GLU A 201 2.91 3.35 17.68
C GLU A 201 1.60 2.56 17.79
N ARG A 202 0.86 2.42 16.69
CA ARG A 202 -0.41 1.64 16.66
C ARG A 202 -0.19 0.17 16.97
N TYR A 203 1.01 -0.35 16.70
CA TYR A 203 1.34 -1.77 16.85
C TYR A 203 1.92 -2.11 18.22
N ALA A 204 2.13 -1.12 19.10
CA ALA A 204 2.63 -1.34 20.46
C ALA A 204 1.68 -2.22 21.29
N THR A 205 0.36 -2.03 21.15
CA THR A 205 -0.65 -2.86 21.81
C THR A 205 -0.63 -4.32 21.32
N THR A 206 -0.27 -4.55 20.07
CA THR A 206 -0.16 -5.89 19.47
C THR A 206 0.96 -6.69 20.13
N LEU A 207 2.10 -6.04 20.41
CA LEU A 207 3.23 -6.70 21.10
C LEU A 207 2.83 -7.13 22.53
N ALA A 208 2.15 -6.26 23.28
CA ALA A 208 1.69 -6.58 24.62
C ALA A 208 0.65 -7.73 24.62
N LEU A 209 -0.27 -7.75 23.65
CA LEU A 209 -1.23 -8.84 23.49
C LEU A 209 -0.56 -10.18 23.14
N ARG A 210 0.50 -10.14 22.32
CA ARG A 210 1.26 -11.32 21.94
C ARG A 210 1.97 -11.95 23.14
N GLU A 211 2.54 -11.17 24.03
CA GLU A 211 3.22 -11.65 25.24
C GLU A 211 2.26 -12.35 26.21
N GLN A 212 0.97 -12.04 26.15
CA GLN A 212 -0.09 -12.62 26.99
C GLN A 212 -0.83 -13.77 26.33
N ALA A 213 -0.46 -14.15 25.08
CA ALA A 213 -1.16 -15.19 24.34
C ALA A 213 -1.01 -16.57 25.00
N SER A 214 -2.12 -17.28 25.17
CA SER A 214 -2.10 -18.68 25.59
C SER A 214 -1.60 -19.58 24.46
N PRO A 215 -1.04 -20.78 24.78
CA PRO A 215 -0.66 -21.74 23.76
C PRO A 215 -1.83 -22.08 22.83
N HIS A 216 -1.54 -22.14 21.53
CA HIS A 216 -2.52 -22.42 20.47
C HIS A 216 -1.84 -23.17 19.31
N PRO A 217 -2.60 -23.84 18.44
CA PRO A 217 -2.08 -24.41 17.21
C PRO A 217 -1.36 -23.33 16.37
N PRO A 218 -0.34 -23.71 15.57
CA PRO A 218 0.37 -22.75 14.73
C PRO A 218 -0.59 -22.00 13.77
N ARG A 219 -0.41 -20.68 13.61
CA ARG A 219 -1.27 -19.81 12.81
C ARG A 219 -0.47 -19.05 11.78
N VAL A 220 -0.78 -19.31 10.52
CA VAL A 220 -0.25 -18.60 9.35
C VAL A 220 -1.25 -17.51 8.95
N LEU A 221 -0.84 -16.26 8.98
CA LEU A 221 -1.71 -15.12 8.63
C LEU A 221 -1.41 -14.61 7.23
N PHE A 222 -2.46 -14.44 6.43
CA PHE A 222 -2.48 -13.76 5.15
C PHE A 222 -3.42 -12.55 5.24
N VAL A 223 -2.98 -11.36 4.81
CA VAL A 223 -3.79 -10.13 4.81
C VAL A 223 -3.76 -9.47 3.44
N GLY A 224 -4.92 -9.35 2.80
CA GLY A 224 -5.04 -8.58 1.57
C GLY A 224 -6.28 -8.89 0.75
N GLY A 225 -6.80 -7.88 0.07
CA GLY A 225 -7.72 -8.04 -1.06
C GLY A 225 -6.95 -8.45 -2.31
N ASN A 226 -7.67 -8.74 -3.42
CA ASN A 226 -7.08 -9.27 -4.65
C ASN A 226 -6.25 -10.54 -4.40
N MET A 227 -6.93 -11.55 -3.83
CA MET A 227 -6.34 -12.79 -3.31
C MET A 227 -5.49 -13.52 -4.35
N GLN A 228 -5.91 -13.53 -5.63
CA GLN A 228 -5.14 -14.15 -6.72
C GLN A 228 -3.78 -13.46 -6.90
N ARG A 229 -3.77 -12.14 -7.04
CA ARG A 229 -2.55 -11.36 -7.22
C ARG A 229 -1.61 -11.43 -6.01
N LYS A 230 -2.19 -11.50 -4.81
CA LYS A 230 -1.44 -11.65 -3.55
C LYS A 230 -0.95 -13.08 -3.30
N GLY A 231 -1.25 -14.01 -4.22
CA GLY A 231 -0.70 -15.36 -4.23
C GLY A 231 -1.40 -16.34 -3.28
N LEU A 232 -2.65 -16.07 -2.87
CA LEU A 232 -3.38 -17.04 -2.04
C LEU A 232 -3.47 -18.44 -2.66
N PRO A 233 -3.64 -18.62 -3.99
CA PRO A 233 -3.57 -19.96 -4.59
C PRO A 233 -2.25 -20.68 -4.30
N ILE A 234 -1.12 -19.98 -4.36
CA ILE A 234 0.20 -20.56 -4.09
C ILE A 234 0.32 -20.99 -2.61
N LEU A 235 -0.26 -20.21 -1.68
CA LEU A 235 -0.30 -20.58 -0.27
C LEU A 235 -1.19 -21.80 -0.03
N ILE A 236 -2.32 -21.92 -0.74
CA ILE A 236 -3.20 -23.10 -0.66
C ILE A 236 -2.47 -24.36 -1.15
N ASP A 237 -1.77 -24.27 -2.28
CA ASP A 237 -0.99 -25.38 -2.81
C ASP A 237 0.17 -25.78 -1.90
N ALA A 238 0.84 -24.81 -1.25
CA ALA A 238 1.92 -25.05 -0.28
C ALA A 238 1.42 -25.66 1.04
N ALA A 239 0.13 -25.50 1.38
CA ALA A 239 -0.41 -25.90 2.67
C ALA A 239 -0.31 -27.37 2.95
N SER A 240 -0.47 -28.26 1.95
CA SER A 240 -0.37 -29.72 2.13
C SER A 240 0.98 -30.11 2.74
N ARG A 241 2.09 -29.54 2.22
CA ARG A 241 3.43 -29.77 2.76
C ARG A 241 3.60 -29.25 4.19
N VAL A 242 2.98 -28.12 4.51
CA VAL A 242 2.99 -27.59 5.88
C VAL A 242 2.27 -28.54 6.85
N LEU A 243 1.12 -29.06 6.44
CA LEU A 243 0.28 -29.93 7.24
C LEU A 243 0.89 -31.34 7.45
N GLU A 244 1.80 -31.79 6.59
CA GLU A 244 2.61 -33.00 6.82
C GLU A 244 3.45 -32.90 8.08
N GLY A 245 4.08 -31.74 8.33
CA GLY A 245 4.93 -31.52 9.51
C GLY A 245 4.18 -30.91 10.71
N PHE A 246 3.15 -30.13 10.45
CA PHE A 246 2.37 -29.40 11.45
C PHE A 246 0.86 -29.55 11.16
N PRO A 247 0.25 -30.70 11.43
CA PRO A 247 -1.11 -31.03 11.03
C PRO A 247 -2.19 -30.12 11.65
N GLU A 248 -1.89 -29.47 12.77
CA GLU A 248 -2.84 -28.57 13.45
C GLU A 248 -2.76 -27.09 12.97
N THR A 249 -1.88 -26.78 12.01
CA THR A 249 -1.70 -25.40 11.53
C THR A 249 -3.00 -24.85 10.96
N GLU A 250 -3.37 -23.64 11.39
CA GLU A 250 -4.47 -22.87 10.83
C GLU A 250 -3.94 -21.78 9.88
N PHE A 251 -4.61 -21.62 8.73
CA PHE A 251 -4.34 -20.54 7.78
C PHE A 251 -5.46 -19.50 7.88
N TRP A 252 -5.14 -18.34 8.40
CA TRP A 252 -6.07 -17.24 8.58
C TRP A 252 -5.98 -16.26 7.42
N ILE A 253 -7.09 -16.13 6.68
CA ILE A 253 -7.18 -15.33 5.46
C ILE A 253 -8.04 -14.09 5.74
N VAL A 254 -7.42 -12.93 5.78
CA VAL A 254 -8.08 -11.63 6.02
C VAL A 254 -8.15 -10.85 4.73
N GLY A 255 -9.33 -10.33 4.44
CA GLY A 255 -9.61 -9.51 3.26
C GLY A 255 -10.93 -9.93 2.61
N LYS A 256 -11.40 -9.11 1.69
CA LYS A 256 -12.62 -9.37 0.92
C LYS A 256 -12.28 -9.35 -0.57
N ASP A 257 -12.67 -10.40 -1.27
CA ASP A 257 -12.50 -10.51 -2.72
C ASP A 257 -13.68 -11.24 -3.34
N LYS A 258 -14.01 -10.89 -4.57
CA LYS A 258 -15.05 -11.57 -5.36
C LYS A 258 -14.69 -13.02 -5.66
N VAL A 259 -13.40 -13.34 -5.70
CA VAL A 259 -12.88 -14.69 -6.00
C VAL A 259 -12.77 -15.59 -4.76
N GLU A 260 -13.22 -15.17 -3.59
CA GLU A 260 -13.20 -16.01 -2.39
C GLU A 260 -13.89 -17.36 -2.59
N PRO A 261 -15.06 -17.47 -3.27
CA PRO A 261 -15.67 -18.78 -3.55
C PRO A 261 -14.74 -19.71 -4.33
N TYR A 262 -13.96 -19.18 -5.27
CA TYR A 262 -12.96 -19.93 -6.02
C TYR A 262 -11.79 -20.35 -5.12
N MET A 263 -11.31 -19.50 -4.24
CA MET A 263 -10.27 -19.86 -3.26
C MET A 263 -10.72 -20.99 -2.34
N ARG A 264 -11.96 -20.97 -1.89
CA ARG A 264 -12.58 -22.08 -1.12
C ARG A 264 -12.68 -23.38 -1.93
N LEU A 265 -12.93 -23.29 -3.24
CA LEU A 265 -12.90 -24.46 -4.13
C LEU A 265 -11.49 -25.05 -4.20
N LEU A 266 -10.45 -24.22 -4.37
CA LEU A 266 -9.05 -24.68 -4.35
C LEU A 266 -8.69 -25.39 -3.04
N CYS A 267 -9.11 -24.83 -1.89
CA CYS A 267 -8.91 -25.51 -0.59
C CYS A 267 -9.55 -26.91 -0.55
N ARG A 268 -10.78 -27.07 -1.12
CA ARG A 268 -11.43 -28.39 -1.20
C ARG A 268 -10.67 -29.34 -2.11
N GLN A 269 -10.21 -28.88 -3.25
CA GLN A 269 -9.44 -29.69 -4.21
C GLN A 269 -8.10 -30.14 -3.62
N ALA A 270 -7.45 -29.29 -2.84
CA ALA A 270 -6.21 -29.60 -2.13
C ALA A 270 -6.42 -30.42 -0.83
N GLY A 271 -7.68 -30.66 -0.39
CA GLY A 271 -7.98 -31.40 0.85
C GLY A 271 -7.65 -30.63 2.15
N VAL A 272 -7.51 -29.30 2.09
CA VAL A 272 -7.05 -28.48 3.23
C VAL A 272 -8.14 -27.55 3.79
N SER A 273 -9.39 -27.69 3.36
CA SER A 273 -10.47 -26.75 3.69
C SER A 273 -10.67 -26.49 5.17
N GLU A 274 -10.51 -27.50 6.03
CA GLU A 274 -10.74 -27.38 7.46
C GLU A 274 -9.68 -26.56 8.19
N ARG A 275 -8.54 -26.35 7.55
CA ARG A 275 -7.41 -25.58 8.09
C ARG A 275 -7.41 -24.11 7.64
N PHE A 276 -8.26 -23.74 6.66
CA PHE A 276 -8.37 -22.38 6.14
C PHE A 276 -9.57 -21.64 6.76
N ARG A 277 -9.28 -20.54 7.46
CA ARG A 277 -10.25 -19.64 8.09
C ARG A 277 -10.34 -18.35 7.28
N PHE A 278 -11.36 -18.21 6.44
CA PHE A 278 -11.64 -16.96 5.71
C PHE A 278 -12.38 -16.00 6.65
N LEU A 279 -11.69 -14.99 7.15
CA LEU A 279 -12.18 -14.07 8.17
C LEU A 279 -12.87 -12.83 7.57
N GLY A 280 -12.85 -12.69 6.24
CA GLY A 280 -13.43 -11.54 5.57
C GLY A 280 -12.67 -10.24 5.83
N TRP A 281 -13.32 -9.11 5.58
CA TRP A 281 -12.76 -7.79 5.91
C TRP A 281 -12.80 -7.59 7.43
N GLN A 282 -11.72 -7.04 7.97
CA GLN A 282 -11.58 -6.75 9.39
C GLN A 282 -11.38 -5.25 9.63
N SER A 283 -11.86 -4.75 10.75
CA SER A 283 -11.50 -3.42 11.22
C SER A 283 -10.01 -3.34 11.55
N GLN A 284 -9.45 -2.13 11.63
CA GLN A 284 -8.05 -1.97 12.05
C GLN A 284 -7.76 -2.58 13.42
N ASP A 285 -8.66 -2.36 14.38
CA ASP A 285 -8.50 -2.87 15.75
C ASP A 285 -8.58 -4.40 15.80
N ASP A 286 -9.47 -5.01 15.01
CA ASP A 286 -9.57 -6.48 14.95
C ASP A 286 -8.37 -7.08 14.20
N LEU A 287 -7.87 -6.39 13.16
CA LEU A 287 -6.66 -6.80 12.46
C LEU A 287 -5.44 -6.80 13.39
N LEU A 288 -5.31 -5.81 14.29
CA LEU A 288 -4.24 -5.80 15.30
C LEU A 288 -4.30 -7.03 16.23
N LYS A 289 -5.51 -7.47 16.62
CA LYS A 289 -5.68 -8.71 17.42
C LYS A 289 -5.26 -9.95 16.64
N LEU A 290 -5.58 -10.00 15.34
CA LEU A 290 -5.17 -11.12 14.47
C LEU A 290 -3.65 -11.17 14.27
N TYR A 291 -3.01 -10.00 14.07
CA TYR A 291 -1.54 -9.93 14.08
C TYR A 291 -0.94 -10.42 15.41
N ALA A 292 -1.57 -10.08 16.55
CA ALA A 292 -1.09 -10.53 17.87
C ALA A 292 -1.16 -12.04 18.05
N GLN A 293 -2.16 -12.69 17.47
CA GLN A 293 -2.46 -14.11 17.65
C GLN A 293 -1.82 -15.03 16.61
N ALA A 294 -1.27 -14.49 15.53
CA ALA A 294 -0.62 -15.28 14.49
C ALA A 294 0.86 -15.57 14.84
N ASP A 295 1.44 -16.63 14.29
CA ASP A 295 2.84 -17.00 14.50
C ASP A 295 3.76 -16.48 13.39
N ILE A 296 3.28 -16.51 12.15
CA ILE A 296 3.99 -16.03 10.97
C ILE A 296 3.03 -15.32 10.02
N PHE A 297 3.56 -14.35 9.28
CA PHE A 297 2.84 -13.68 8.22
C PHE A 297 3.36 -14.14 6.86
N VAL A 298 2.45 -14.51 5.96
CA VAL A 298 2.81 -15.05 4.64
C VAL A 298 1.98 -14.37 3.55
N MET A 299 2.65 -13.76 2.56
CA MET A 299 1.99 -13.20 1.38
C MET A 299 2.85 -13.42 0.13
N PRO A 300 2.64 -14.52 -0.61
CA PRO A 300 3.45 -14.89 -1.78
C PRO A 300 2.96 -14.18 -3.04
N SER A 301 3.02 -12.85 -3.06
CA SER A 301 2.51 -12.00 -4.13
C SER A 301 3.13 -12.32 -5.50
N LEU A 302 2.30 -12.33 -6.55
CA LEU A 302 2.72 -12.43 -7.95
C LEU A 302 3.28 -11.09 -8.48
N THR A 303 2.83 -9.99 -7.91
CA THR A 303 3.32 -8.64 -8.19
C THR A 303 2.97 -7.72 -7.03
N GLU A 304 3.91 -6.86 -6.64
CA GLU A 304 3.75 -5.92 -5.53
C GLU A 304 4.58 -4.67 -5.77
N ALA A 305 3.98 -3.49 -5.63
CA ALA A 305 4.72 -2.24 -5.80
C ALA A 305 5.61 -1.93 -4.59
N PHE A 306 5.17 -2.28 -3.37
CA PHE A 306 5.94 -2.10 -2.13
C PHE A 306 5.61 -3.16 -1.08
N GLY A 307 4.36 -3.23 -0.58
CA GLY A 307 3.94 -4.26 0.36
C GLY A 307 3.87 -3.77 1.82
N VAL A 308 3.15 -2.69 2.08
CA VAL A 308 2.99 -2.09 3.44
C VAL A 308 2.57 -3.12 4.49
N VAL A 309 1.77 -4.12 4.15
CA VAL A 309 1.32 -5.17 5.08
C VAL A 309 2.47 -5.99 5.69
N PHE A 310 3.64 -6.08 5.01
CA PHE A 310 4.83 -6.68 5.61
C PHE A 310 5.36 -5.82 6.76
N LEU A 311 5.34 -4.50 6.61
CA LEU A 311 5.74 -3.57 7.68
C LEU A 311 4.78 -3.65 8.86
N GLU A 312 3.46 -3.78 8.60
CA GLU A 312 2.44 -3.97 9.64
C GLU A 312 2.67 -5.26 10.42
N ALA A 313 2.93 -6.37 9.73
CA ALA A 313 3.26 -7.65 10.33
C ALA A 313 4.57 -7.58 11.13
N MET A 314 5.63 -6.97 10.59
CA MET A 314 6.90 -6.76 11.29
C MET A 314 6.74 -5.88 12.53
N ALA A 315 5.98 -4.79 12.44
CA ALA A 315 5.69 -3.91 13.59
C ALA A 315 4.87 -4.61 14.69
N SER A 316 4.08 -5.61 14.29
CA SER A 316 3.33 -6.50 15.18
C SER A 316 4.18 -7.64 15.75
N GLY A 317 5.48 -7.69 15.43
CA GLY A 317 6.37 -8.74 15.90
C GLY A 317 6.17 -10.10 15.22
N LEU A 318 5.70 -10.12 13.96
CA LEU A 318 5.61 -11.35 13.17
C LEU A 318 6.83 -11.53 12.28
N PRO A 319 7.45 -12.73 12.25
CA PRO A 319 8.30 -13.14 11.15
C PRO A 319 7.47 -13.16 9.85
N VAL A 320 8.06 -12.70 8.75
CA VAL A 320 7.38 -12.55 7.47
C VAL A 320 8.01 -13.43 6.38
N ILE A 321 7.16 -13.96 5.49
CA ILE A 321 7.57 -14.62 4.25
C ILE A 321 6.92 -13.89 3.08
N GLY A 322 7.73 -13.38 2.16
CA GLY A 322 7.31 -12.74 0.92
C GLY A 322 7.95 -13.38 -0.31
N THR A 323 7.71 -12.79 -1.47
CA THR A 323 8.31 -13.21 -2.75
C THR A 323 9.36 -12.20 -3.22
N ARG A 324 10.34 -12.67 -4.04
CA ARG A 324 11.35 -11.83 -4.70
C ARG A 324 10.76 -11.05 -5.87
N VAL A 325 9.71 -10.25 -5.62
CA VAL A 325 9.02 -9.50 -6.68
C VAL A 325 8.77 -8.05 -6.26
N GLY A 326 8.90 -7.16 -7.25
CA GLY A 326 8.54 -5.75 -7.07
C GLY A 326 9.37 -5.05 -6.00
N GLY A 327 8.68 -4.31 -5.13
CA GLY A 327 9.29 -3.60 -4.01
C GLY A 327 9.43 -4.43 -2.72
N ILE A 328 9.01 -5.70 -2.69
CA ILE A 328 9.13 -6.54 -1.48
C ILE A 328 10.58 -6.67 -1.01
N PRO A 329 11.60 -6.86 -1.90
CA PRO A 329 13.00 -6.94 -1.49
C PRO A 329 13.58 -5.64 -0.92
N GLU A 330 12.86 -4.52 -1.02
CA GLU A 330 13.25 -3.26 -0.36
C GLU A 330 12.85 -3.23 1.13
N ILE A 331 11.91 -4.10 1.52
CA ILE A 331 11.47 -4.29 2.91
C ILE A 331 12.13 -5.51 3.53
N ILE A 332 12.13 -6.64 2.81
CA ILE A 332 12.60 -7.94 3.31
C ILE A 332 14.02 -8.20 2.80
N GLU A 333 14.97 -8.25 3.73
CA GLU A 333 16.32 -8.77 3.52
C GLU A 333 16.31 -10.26 3.87
N ASP A 334 16.39 -11.13 2.86
CA ASP A 334 16.25 -12.58 3.00
C ASP A 334 17.18 -13.19 4.06
N GLY A 335 16.60 -14.01 4.95
CA GLY A 335 17.29 -14.65 6.07
C GLY A 335 17.70 -13.71 7.21
N ARG A 336 17.48 -12.38 7.08
CA ARG A 336 17.89 -11.39 8.08
C ARG A 336 16.70 -10.83 8.88
N ASN A 337 15.68 -10.29 8.19
CA ASN A 337 14.49 -9.70 8.81
C ASN A 337 13.18 -10.34 8.34
N GLY A 338 13.26 -11.35 7.49
CA GLY A 338 12.19 -12.14 6.92
C GLY A 338 12.76 -13.16 5.95
N MET A 339 11.89 -13.87 5.24
CA MET A 339 12.28 -14.81 4.20
C MET A 339 11.69 -14.41 2.87
N LEU A 340 12.45 -14.62 1.78
CA LEU A 340 12.02 -14.40 0.42
C LEU A 340 12.08 -15.71 -0.37
N VAL A 341 10.98 -16.05 -1.01
CA VAL A 341 10.87 -17.20 -1.92
C VAL A 341 10.65 -16.75 -3.36
N GLU A 342 10.93 -17.62 -4.32
CA GLU A 342 10.68 -17.33 -5.73
C GLU A 342 9.17 -17.26 -6.03
N THR A 343 8.79 -16.34 -6.90
CA THR A 343 7.38 -16.11 -7.26
C THR A 343 6.78 -17.35 -7.92
N GLY A 344 5.67 -17.83 -7.36
CA GLY A 344 4.97 -19.02 -7.87
C GLY A 344 5.55 -20.35 -7.37
N ASN A 345 6.61 -20.35 -6.57
CA ASN A 345 7.25 -21.57 -6.07
C ASN A 345 6.58 -22.04 -4.77
N MET A 346 5.54 -22.88 -4.89
CA MET A 346 4.80 -23.43 -3.75
C MET A 346 5.64 -24.37 -2.87
N THR A 347 6.64 -25.06 -3.45
CA THR A 347 7.52 -25.96 -2.70
C THR A 347 8.41 -25.18 -1.77
N GLU A 348 9.12 -24.18 -2.26
CA GLU A 348 9.98 -23.29 -1.47
C GLU A 348 9.18 -22.55 -0.40
N LEU A 349 7.95 -22.11 -0.74
CA LEU A 349 7.05 -21.47 0.21
C LEU A 349 6.68 -22.42 1.36
N GLY A 350 6.29 -23.65 1.05
CA GLY A 350 5.96 -24.66 2.05
C GLY A 350 7.16 -24.98 2.96
N GLU A 351 8.35 -25.12 2.40
CA GLU A 351 9.61 -25.33 3.15
C GLU A 351 9.95 -24.17 4.06
N ALA A 352 9.79 -22.92 3.59
CA ALA A 352 10.01 -21.73 4.39
C ALA A 352 9.04 -21.65 5.59
N ILE A 353 7.76 -21.98 5.37
CA ILE A 353 6.76 -22.03 6.45
C ILE A 353 7.13 -23.11 7.47
N VAL A 354 7.43 -24.35 7.03
CA VAL A 354 7.85 -25.46 7.90
C VAL A 354 9.08 -25.09 8.71
N LEU A 355 10.08 -24.50 8.06
CA LEU A 355 11.31 -24.06 8.73
C LEU A 355 11.02 -23.05 9.85
N LEU A 356 10.17 -22.04 9.56
CA LEU A 356 9.83 -21.04 10.59
C LEU A 356 8.97 -21.63 11.71
N LEU A 357 8.01 -22.51 11.42
CA LEU A 357 7.20 -23.14 12.46
C LEU A 357 8.04 -24.05 13.36
N GLY A 358 9.04 -24.76 12.81
CA GLY A 358 9.92 -25.68 13.54
C GLY A 358 11.07 -25.03 14.28
N ASN A 359 11.43 -23.76 13.96
CA ASN A 359 12.63 -23.12 14.52
C ASN A 359 12.29 -21.83 15.27
N GLN A 360 12.09 -21.96 16.59
CA GLN A 360 11.75 -20.83 17.46
C GLN A 360 12.86 -19.76 17.51
N ASN A 361 14.12 -20.16 17.53
CA ASN A 361 15.25 -19.23 17.56
C ASN A 361 15.30 -18.38 16.27
N LEU A 362 15.07 -19.01 15.12
CA LEU A 362 15.00 -18.29 13.85
C LEU A 362 13.83 -17.31 13.85
N ARG A 363 12.64 -17.74 14.29
CA ARG A 363 11.48 -16.84 14.41
C ARG A 363 11.81 -15.63 15.27
N GLU A 364 12.44 -15.83 16.45
CA GLU A 364 12.78 -14.72 17.34
C GLU A 364 13.80 -13.76 16.72
N ASN A 365 14.84 -14.29 16.06
CA ASN A 365 15.83 -13.47 15.37
C ASN A 365 15.18 -12.60 14.26
N LEU A 366 14.35 -13.22 13.43
CA LEU A 366 13.63 -12.50 12.37
C LEU A 366 12.63 -11.48 12.94
N ARG A 367 11.96 -11.82 14.05
CA ARG A 367 11.06 -10.91 14.77
C ARG A 367 11.79 -9.64 15.21
N GLN A 368 12.94 -9.77 15.87
CA GLN A 368 13.71 -8.62 16.36
C GLN A 368 14.21 -7.74 15.21
N ALA A 369 14.74 -8.35 14.16
CA ALA A 369 15.20 -7.63 12.99
C ALA A 369 14.01 -6.97 12.21
N GLY A 370 12.86 -7.65 12.14
CA GLY A 370 11.62 -7.13 11.55
C GLY A 370 11.11 -5.88 12.28
N LEU A 371 11.07 -5.92 13.62
CA LEU A 371 10.71 -4.76 14.45
C LEU A 371 11.63 -3.56 14.20
N ALA A 372 12.95 -3.80 14.12
CA ALA A 372 13.92 -2.75 13.81
C ALA A 372 13.70 -2.19 12.38
N THR A 373 13.36 -3.05 11.42
CA THR A 373 13.04 -2.64 10.04
C THR A 373 11.78 -1.78 10.01
N ALA A 374 10.69 -2.20 10.64
CA ALA A 374 9.42 -1.46 10.66
C ALA A 374 9.61 -0.02 11.18
N ARG A 375 10.45 0.19 12.21
CA ARG A 375 10.76 1.53 12.74
C ARG A 375 11.48 2.45 11.74
N ARG A 376 12.19 1.90 10.76
CA ARG A 376 12.85 2.69 9.69
C ARG A 376 11.85 3.23 8.66
N PHE A 377 10.69 2.60 8.54
CA PHE A 377 9.60 2.97 7.65
C PHE A 377 8.46 3.67 8.40
N ASP A 378 8.78 4.57 9.31
CA ASP A 378 7.80 5.37 10.04
C ASP A 378 7.27 6.55 9.19
N VAL A 379 6.17 7.16 9.65
CA VAL A 379 5.53 8.27 8.95
C VAL A 379 6.43 9.50 8.90
N ASN A 380 7.25 9.73 9.93
CA ASN A 380 8.18 10.87 9.95
C ASN A 380 9.20 10.77 8.81
N SER A 381 9.79 9.58 8.60
CA SER A 381 10.74 9.34 7.50
C SER A 381 10.11 9.60 6.13
N MET A 382 8.88 9.15 5.90
CA MET A 382 8.12 9.41 4.68
C MET A 382 7.87 10.91 4.49
N MET A 383 7.45 11.62 5.55
CA MET A 383 7.15 13.04 5.48
C MET A 383 8.41 13.89 5.24
N GLN A 384 9.53 13.55 5.87
CA GLN A 384 10.81 14.22 5.60
C GLN A 384 11.20 14.12 4.11
N CYS A 385 11.05 12.93 3.51
CA CYS A 385 11.24 12.75 2.08
C CYS A 385 10.27 13.62 1.25
N THR A 386 8.98 13.61 1.59
CA THR A 386 7.96 14.41 0.91
C THR A 386 8.27 15.91 0.99
N TYR A 387 8.73 16.41 2.14
CA TYR A 387 9.13 17.83 2.28
C TYR A 387 10.37 18.18 1.46
N GLN A 388 11.31 17.26 1.30
CA GLN A 388 12.45 17.48 0.38
C GLN A 388 11.97 17.65 -1.06
N VAL A 389 11.01 16.83 -1.50
CA VAL A 389 10.39 16.97 -2.84
C VAL A 389 9.68 18.32 -2.98
N TYR A 390 8.91 18.75 -1.97
CA TYR A 390 8.23 20.06 -2.01
C TYR A 390 9.24 21.21 -2.12
N ARG A 391 10.31 21.19 -1.33
CA ARG A 391 11.37 22.20 -1.42
C ARG A 391 12.02 22.24 -2.81
N ALA A 392 12.32 21.08 -3.38
CA ALA A 392 12.94 20.98 -4.69
C ALA A 392 12.05 21.57 -5.79
N VAL A 393 10.74 21.28 -5.81
CA VAL A 393 9.85 21.82 -6.84
C VAL A 393 9.52 23.30 -6.63
N LEU A 394 9.44 23.78 -5.38
CA LEU A 394 9.19 25.18 -5.07
C LEU A 394 10.40 26.09 -5.37
N SER A 395 11.63 25.56 -5.23
CA SER A 395 12.85 26.32 -5.56
C SER A 395 13.12 26.40 -7.07
N SER A 396 12.47 25.56 -7.86
CA SER A 396 12.63 25.49 -9.33
C SER A 396 11.53 26.21 -10.09
N HIS A 397 10.54 26.78 -9.39
CA HIS A 397 9.35 27.46 -9.94
C HIS A 397 9.41 28.95 -9.63
#